data_16b8daaa2d8942e3c4fc73908e23fb67
#
_entry.id   16b8daaa2d8942e3c4fc73908e23fb67
#
_cell.length_a   1.000
_cell.length_b   1.000
_cell.length_c   1.000
_cell.angle_alpha   90.00
_cell.angle_beta   90.00
_cell.angle_gamma   90.00
#
_symmetry.space_group_name_H-M   'P 1'
#
loop_
_entity.id
_entity.type
_entity.pdbx_description
1 polymer ?
#
loop_
_entity_poly.entity_id
_entity_poly.type
_entity_poly.pdbx_seq_one_letter_code
_entity_poly.pdbx_strand_id
1 'polypeptide(L)'
;MRIGPYQLKNNLVVAPMAGVTDRPFRLLCRTLGAGLAVSEMVASNSLLWGSEKTKRRANHEGEPEPKSVQIVGADPAMLAEAAKVNVANGAQLIDINMGCPAKKICNVMAGSALLRDEALVARLL
;
A
#
# COMPACT_ATOMS: atom_id res chain seq x y z
N MET A 1 14.34 7.35 -11.16
CA MET A 1 13.72 6.00 -11.23
C MET A 1 12.37 6.13 -11.94
N ARG A 2 11.95 5.11 -12.67
CA ARG A 2 10.65 5.07 -13.36
C ARG A 2 9.84 3.87 -12.89
N ILE A 3 8.54 4.07 -12.62
CA ILE A 3 7.59 3.01 -12.26
C ILE A 3 6.39 3.12 -13.21
N GLY A 4 6.25 2.18 -14.14
CA GLY A 4 5.25 2.28 -15.20
C GLY A 4 5.37 3.60 -15.98
N PRO A 5 4.29 4.39 -16.11
CA PRO A 5 4.33 5.69 -16.78
C PRO A 5 4.95 6.81 -15.93
N TYR A 6 5.15 6.59 -14.62
CA TYR A 6 5.55 7.64 -13.68
C TYR A 6 7.08 7.77 -13.60
N GLN A 7 7.59 8.97 -13.92
CA GLN A 7 8.98 9.35 -13.71
C GLN A 7 9.14 9.95 -12.32
N LEU A 8 9.85 9.26 -11.42
CA LEU A 8 10.13 9.78 -10.09
C LEU A 8 11.29 10.76 -10.10
N LYS A 9 11.25 11.75 -9.20
CA LYS A 9 12.28 12.77 -8.97
C LYS A 9 13.67 12.16 -8.70
N ASN A 10 13.69 11.06 -7.95
CA ASN A 10 14.88 10.28 -7.62
C ASN A 10 14.47 8.84 -7.25
N ASN A 11 15.39 8.03 -6.72
CA ASN A 11 15.17 6.64 -6.32
C ASN A 11 15.03 6.47 -4.78
N LEU A 12 14.77 7.54 -4.04
CA LEU A 12 14.49 7.47 -2.61
C LEU A 12 12.99 7.20 -2.40
N VAL A 13 12.68 6.06 -1.82
CA VAL A 13 11.31 5.64 -1.51
C VAL A 13 11.16 5.48 0.01
N VAL A 14 10.19 6.18 0.57
CA VAL A 14 9.81 6.00 1.98
C VAL A 14 9.01 4.73 2.12
N ALA A 15 9.55 3.77 2.88
CA ALA A 15 8.91 2.49 3.13
C ALA A 15 7.62 2.64 3.95
N PRO A 16 6.61 1.79 3.71
CA PRO A 16 5.42 1.76 4.54
C PRO A 16 5.74 1.21 5.94
N MET A 17 5.42 2.00 6.96
CA MET A 17 5.65 1.64 8.36
C MET A 17 4.37 1.87 9.17
N ALA A 18 3.79 0.79 9.72
CA ALA A 18 2.55 0.86 10.48
C ALA A 18 2.67 1.78 11.70
N GLY A 19 1.76 2.76 11.79
CA GLY A 19 1.76 3.77 12.85
C GLY A 19 2.76 4.91 12.66
N VAL A 20 3.50 4.94 11.56
CA VAL A 20 4.52 5.96 11.26
C VAL A 20 4.25 6.68 9.95
N THR A 21 4.05 5.95 8.85
CA THR A 21 3.87 6.55 7.53
C THR A 21 2.43 7.02 7.28
N ASP A 22 1.89 7.78 8.24
CA ASP A 22 0.64 8.50 8.07
C ASP A 22 0.82 9.66 7.06
N ARG A 23 -0.30 10.30 6.69
CA ARG A 23 -0.28 11.39 5.69
C ARG A 23 0.67 12.54 6.05
N PRO A 24 0.67 13.10 7.28
CA PRO A 24 1.61 14.17 7.65
C PRO A 24 3.07 13.77 7.48
N PHE A 25 3.44 12.56 7.89
CA PHE A 25 4.81 12.06 7.75
C PHE A 25 5.20 11.88 6.28
N ARG A 26 4.32 11.31 5.45
CA ARG A 26 4.59 11.18 4.00
C ARG A 26 4.77 12.53 3.31
N LEU A 27 3.91 13.51 3.63
CA LEU A 27 4.05 14.88 3.11
C LEU A 27 5.39 15.50 3.51
N LEU A 28 5.79 15.38 4.77
CA LEU A 28 7.07 15.87 5.26
C LEU A 28 8.24 15.23 4.49
N CYS A 29 8.25 13.90 4.36
CA CYS A 29 9.29 13.19 3.62
C CYS A 29 9.37 13.62 2.15
N ARG A 30 8.22 13.82 1.50
CA ARG A 30 8.15 14.30 0.11
C ARG A 30 8.68 15.73 -0.01
N THR A 31 8.40 16.60 0.94
CA THR A 31 8.94 17.98 1.02
C THR A 31 10.46 17.96 1.19
N LEU A 32 10.97 17.05 2.03
CA LEU A 32 12.41 16.88 2.25
C LEU A 32 13.13 16.16 1.11
N GLY A 33 12.44 15.77 0.06
CA GLY A 33 13.05 15.31 -1.18
C GLY A 33 12.86 13.84 -1.53
N ALA A 34 12.09 13.06 -0.77
CA ALA A 34 11.75 11.68 -1.17
C ALA A 34 11.06 11.66 -2.54
N GLY A 35 11.50 10.76 -3.41
CA GLY A 35 10.92 10.57 -4.75
C GLY A 35 9.54 9.93 -4.72
N LEU A 36 9.28 9.09 -3.71
CA LEU A 36 8.00 8.43 -3.46
C LEU A 36 7.81 8.21 -1.96
N ALA A 37 6.57 8.16 -1.51
CA ALA A 37 6.22 7.68 -0.17
C ALA A 37 5.03 6.73 -0.28
N VAL A 38 5.14 5.55 0.35
CA VAL A 38 4.09 4.53 0.32
C VAL A 38 3.26 4.62 1.60
N SER A 39 1.93 4.49 1.49
CA SER A 39 1.05 4.55 2.65
C SER A 39 1.24 3.37 3.60
N GLU A 40 0.73 3.51 4.82
CA GLU A 40 0.55 2.34 5.69
C GLU A 40 -0.34 1.29 5.01
N MET A 41 -0.08 0.00 5.28
CA MET A 41 -0.87 -1.08 4.70
C MET A 41 -2.34 -1.01 5.13
N VAL A 42 -3.22 -1.22 4.16
CA VAL A 42 -4.67 -1.35 4.34
C VAL A 42 -5.08 -2.78 4.02
N ALA A 43 -5.83 -3.41 4.93
CA ALA A 43 -6.32 -4.77 4.69
C ALA A 43 -7.32 -4.80 3.54
N SER A 44 -7.23 -5.82 2.68
CA SER A 44 -8.14 -6.02 1.54
C SER A 44 -9.58 -6.37 1.94
N ASN A 45 -9.81 -6.76 3.20
CA ASN A 45 -11.15 -7.06 3.68
C ASN A 45 -12.02 -5.79 3.69
N SER A 46 -12.98 -5.73 2.78
CA SER A 46 -13.90 -4.61 2.57
C SER A 46 -14.72 -4.23 3.82
N LEU A 47 -14.96 -5.16 4.73
CA LEU A 47 -15.66 -4.91 5.99
C LEU A 47 -14.91 -3.92 6.91
N LEU A 48 -13.62 -3.75 6.71
CA LEU A 48 -12.78 -2.80 7.47
C LEU A 48 -12.74 -1.40 6.87
N TRP A 49 -13.26 -1.20 5.66
CA TRP A 49 -13.20 0.09 4.95
C TRP A 49 -14.04 1.20 5.59
N GLY A 50 -14.98 0.84 6.46
CA GLY A 50 -15.81 1.82 7.19
C GLY A 50 -15.16 2.44 8.42
N SER A 51 -14.02 1.93 8.91
CA SER A 51 -13.39 2.46 10.12
C SER A 51 -12.65 3.78 9.87
N GLU A 52 -12.69 4.69 10.84
CA GLU A 52 -11.94 5.96 10.79
C GLU A 52 -10.42 5.74 10.64
N LYS A 53 -9.91 4.64 11.19
CA LYS A 53 -8.51 4.25 11.06
C LYS A 53 -8.17 3.92 9.59
N THR A 54 -9.04 3.20 8.91
CA THR A 54 -8.88 2.86 7.49
C THR A 54 -8.97 4.11 6.62
N LYS A 55 -9.95 4.99 6.88
CA LYS A 55 -10.10 6.27 6.16
C LYS A 55 -8.85 7.14 6.31
N ARG A 56 -8.27 7.25 7.51
CA ARG A 56 -7.02 8.01 7.72
C ARG A 56 -5.84 7.42 6.95
N ARG A 57 -5.72 6.08 6.90
CA ARG A 57 -4.65 5.41 6.16
C ARG A 57 -4.79 5.57 4.64
N ALA A 58 -6.03 5.56 4.16
CA ALA A 58 -6.35 5.74 2.74
C ALA A 58 -6.41 7.23 2.32
N ASN A 59 -6.21 8.18 3.24
CA ASN A 59 -6.22 9.59 2.90
C ASN A 59 -4.90 10.03 2.26
N HIS A 60 -5.00 10.49 1.01
CA HIS A 60 -3.89 11.00 0.20
C HIS A 60 -4.09 12.46 -0.25
N GLU A 61 -4.99 13.18 0.43
CA GLU A 61 -5.27 14.58 0.12
C GLU A 61 -4.01 15.45 0.21
N GLY A 62 -3.73 16.25 -0.83
CA GLY A 62 -2.57 17.14 -0.89
C GLY A 62 -1.22 16.43 -1.08
N GLU A 63 -1.17 15.10 -1.20
CA GLU A 63 0.08 14.42 -1.52
C GLU A 63 0.47 14.63 -3.00
N PRO A 64 1.76 14.89 -3.29
CA PRO A 64 2.23 14.97 -4.66
C PRO A 64 2.19 13.62 -5.37
N GLU A 65 1.93 13.64 -6.67
CA GLU A 65 1.92 12.44 -7.51
C GLU A 65 3.33 11.85 -7.74
N PRO A 66 3.43 10.54 -8.02
CA PRO A 66 2.35 9.56 -7.93
C PRO A 66 2.03 9.18 -6.47
N LYS A 67 0.74 8.90 -6.20
CA LYS A 67 0.25 8.42 -4.90
C LYS A 67 0.32 6.90 -4.86
N SER A 68 1.04 6.35 -3.87
CA SER A 68 1.24 4.91 -3.71
C SER A 68 0.55 4.40 -2.46
N VAL A 69 -0.35 3.44 -2.64
CA VAL A 69 -1.13 2.82 -1.57
C VAL A 69 -0.71 1.38 -1.39
N GLN A 70 -0.35 1.00 -0.16
CA GLN A 70 -0.08 -0.39 0.15
C GLN A 70 -1.33 -1.11 0.63
N ILE A 71 -1.61 -2.27 0.01
CA ILE A 71 -2.67 -3.20 0.40
C ILE A 71 -2.07 -4.52 0.87
N VAL A 72 -2.80 -5.24 1.73
CA VAL A 72 -2.39 -6.55 2.25
C VAL A 72 -3.58 -7.51 2.27
N GLY A 73 -3.37 -8.71 1.77
CA GLY A 73 -4.37 -9.77 1.72
C GLY A 73 -3.82 -11.02 1.04
N ALA A 74 -4.58 -12.11 1.08
CA ALA A 74 -4.24 -13.38 0.45
C ALA A 74 -5.36 -13.91 -0.47
N ASP A 75 -6.48 -13.21 -0.55
CA ASP A 75 -7.57 -13.54 -1.47
C ASP A 75 -7.49 -12.67 -2.72
N PRO A 76 -7.33 -13.24 -3.93
CA PRO A 76 -7.17 -12.48 -5.16
C PRO A 76 -8.36 -11.56 -5.47
N ALA A 77 -9.60 -12.04 -5.27
CA ALA A 77 -10.79 -11.26 -5.58
C ALA A 77 -10.92 -10.06 -4.63
N MET A 78 -10.69 -10.27 -3.33
CA MET A 78 -10.71 -9.20 -2.33
C MET A 78 -9.56 -8.20 -2.55
N LEU A 79 -8.38 -8.68 -2.95
CA LEU A 79 -7.23 -7.80 -3.21
C LEU A 79 -7.48 -6.93 -4.45
N ALA A 80 -8.04 -7.52 -5.51
CA ALA A 80 -8.43 -6.79 -6.71
C ALA A 80 -9.49 -5.71 -6.42
N GLU A 81 -10.48 -6.02 -5.58
CA GLU A 81 -11.50 -5.05 -5.18
C GLU A 81 -10.90 -3.92 -4.34
N ALA A 82 -10.01 -4.25 -3.39
CA ALA A 82 -9.28 -3.25 -2.62
C ALA A 82 -8.42 -2.33 -3.53
N ALA A 83 -7.77 -2.89 -4.54
CA ALA A 83 -7.03 -2.11 -5.52
C ALA A 83 -7.93 -1.13 -6.28
N LYS A 84 -9.08 -1.59 -6.81
CA LYS A 84 -10.05 -0.75 -7.52
C LYS A 84 -10.56 0.40 -6.66
N VAL A 85 -10.91 0.13 -5.40
CA VAL A 85 -11.39 1.16 -4.46
C VAL A 85 -10.30 2.21 -4.22
N ASN A 86 -9.04 1.80 -4.03
CA ASN A 86 -7.94 2.75 -3.84
C ASN A 86 -7.65 3.56 -5.11
N VAL A 87 -7.73 2.96 -6.29
CA VAL A 87 -7.59 3.67 -7.56
C VAL A 87 -8.71 4.69 -7.74
N ALA A 88 -9.96 4.33 -7.44
CA ALA A 88 -11.09 5.27 -7.46
C ALA A 88 -10.91 6.44 -6.49
N ASN A 89 -10.17 6.24 -5.39
CA ASN A 89 -9.80 7.26 -4.42
C ASN A 89 -8.50 8.02 -4.79
N GLY A 90 -7.98 7.83 -5.99
CA GLY A 90 -6.85 8.59 -6.55
C GLY A 90 -5.47 7.96 -6.36
N ALA A 91 -5.39 6.70 -5.95
CA ALA A 91 -4.11 5.97 -5.97
C ALA A 91 -3.67 5.72 -7.42
N GLN A 92 -2.40 5.93 -7.70
CA GLN A 92 -1.79 5.73 -9.02
C GLN A 92 -0.85 4.52 -9.05
N LEU A 93 -0.40 4.11 -7.86
CA LEU A 93 0.39 2.90 -7.64
C LEU A 93 -0.26 2.08 -6.53
N ILE A 94 -0.40 0.79 -6.78
CA ILE A 94 -0.81 -0.18 -5.77
C ILE A 94 0.42 -1.00 -5.40
N ASP A 95 0.76 -0.98 -4.13
CA ASP A 95 1.84 -1.76 -3.55
C ASP A 95 1.26 -2.95 -2.77
N ILE A 96 1.66 -4.17 -3.10
CA ILE A 96 1.17 -5.39 -2.44
C ILE A 96 2.17 -5.81 -1.36
N ASN A 97 1.72 -5.84 -0.11
CA ASN A 97 2.57 -6.23 1.01
C ASN A 97 2.87 -7.73 1.00
N MET A 98 4.12 -8.07 0.72
CA MET A 98 4.67 -9.44 0.80
C MET A 98 5.82 -9.55 1.80
N GLY A 99 5.99 -8.57 2.69
CA GLY A 99 7.13 -8.51 3.61
C GLY A 99 6.79 -8.48 5.09
N CYS A 100 5.55 -8.13 5.47
CA CYS A 100 5.18 -8.01 6.87
C CYS A 100 5.25 -9.37 7.60
N PRO A 101 6.10 -9.51 8.67
CA PRO A 101 6.24 -10.76 9.41
C PRO A 101 5.28 -10.85 10.60
N ALA A 102 4.39 -9.88 10.79
CA ALA A 102 3.49 -9.86 11.94
C ALA A 102 2.59 -11.10 11.96
N LYS A 103 2.54 -11.82 13.09
CA LYS A 103 1.76 -13.06 13.26
C LYS A 103 0.32 -12.92 12.78
N LYS A 104 -0.35 -11.81 13.13
CA LYS A 104 -1.73 -11.54 12.72
C LYS A 104 -1.91 -11.53 11.20
N ILE A 105 -0.92 -11.08 10.44
CA ILE A 105 -0.92 -11.01 8.98
C ILE A 105 -0.54 -12.39 8.40
N CYS A 106 0.53 -12.99 8.91
CA CYS A 106 0.99 -14.30 8.43
C CYS A 106 -0.01 -15.43 8.70
N ASN A 107 -0.77 -15.37 9.79
CA ASN A 107 -1.79 -16.39 10.12
C ASN A 107 -2.93 -16.45 9.10
N VAL A 108 -3.14 -15.41 8.32
CA VAL A 108 -4.10 -15.38 7.20
C VAL A 108 -3.42 -15.49 5.84
N MET A 109 -2.24 -16.09 5.78
CA MET A 109 -1.42 -16.31 4.57
C MET A 109 -1.10 -15.02 3.79
N ALA A 110 -1.08 -13.86 4.45
CA ALA A 110 -0.73 -12.57 3.86
C ALA A 110 0.65 -12.08 4.34
N GLY A 111 1.12 -10.97 3.79
CA GLY A 111 2.44 -10.43 4.11
C GLY A 111 3.56 -11.39 3.70
N SER A 112 4.56 -11.58 4.56
CA SER A 112 5.71 -12.45 4.25
C SER A 112 5.35 -13.94 4.08
N ALA A 113 4.19 -14.39 4.56
CA ALA A 113 3.71 -15.75 4.35
C ALA A 113 3.41 -16.05 2.87
N LEU A 114 3.07 -15.05 2.06
CA LEU A 114 2.84 -15.20 0.61
C LEU A 114 4.07 -15.75 -0.13
N LEU A 115 5.28 -15.44 0.34
CA LEU A 115 6.52 -15.91 -0.29
C LEU A 115 6.72 -17.44 -0.24
N ARG A 116 5.84 -18.16 0.46
CA ARG A 116 5.84 -19.63 0.52
C ARG A 116 4.95 -20.27 -0.55
N ASP A 117 4.17 -19.47 -1.29
CA ASP A 117 3.19 -19.95 -2.27
C ASP A 117 3.24 -19.10 -3.53
N GLU A 118 4.15 -19.46 -4.44
CA GLU A 118 4.34 -18.77 -5.73
C GLU A 118 3.08 -18.81 -6.60
N ALA A 119 2.31 -19.90 -6.53
CA ALA A 119 1.07 -20.04 -7.30
C ALA A 119 -0.01 -19.07 -6.78
N LEU A 120 -0.06 -18.84 -5.48
CA LEU A 120 -0.93 -17.81 -4.92
C LEU A 120 -0.47 -16.42 -5.33
N VAL A 121 0.83 -16.12 -5.24
CA VAL A 121 1.39 -14.82 -5.66
C VAL A 121 1.05 -14.54 -7.12
N ALA A 122 1.21 -15.52 -8.02
CA ALA A 122 0.86 -15.36 -9.43
C ALA A 122 -0.64 -15.06 -9.68
N ARG A 123 -1.53 -15.47 -8.76
CA ARG A 123 -2.96 -15.13 -8.84
C ARG A 123 -3.30 -13.77 -8.25
N LEU A 124 -2.45 -13.25 -7.37
CA LEU A 124 -2.63 -11.93 -6.74
C LEU A 124 -2.14 -10.79 -7.65
N LEU A 125 -1.22 -11.06 -8.56
CA LEU A 125 -0.66 -10.13 -9.54
C LEU A 125 -1.45 -10.14 -10.85
#